data_b2588b849528330f7d038f5c401bb896
#
_entry.id   b2588b849528330f7d038f5c401bb896
#
_cell.length_a   1.000
_cell.length_b   1.000
_cell.length_c   1.000
_cell.angle_alpha   90.00
_cell.angle_beta   90.00
_cell.angle_gamma   90.00
#
_symmetry.space_group_name_H-M   'P 1'
#
loop_
_entity.id
_entity.type
_entity.pdbx_description
1 polymer ?
#
loop_
_entity_poly.entity_id
_entity_poly.type
_entity_poly.pdbx_seq_one_letter_code
_entity_poly.pdbx_strand_id
1 'polypeptide(L)'
;MYKYIKRLTSLLAVFGVLFAFASEAMAAKKSKTLKNTQKKGFVRCGVSQGLPGFSNADASGNWTGVDVDVCRAVAAAVLGDASKVKFTPLSAKERFTALTSGEIDILSRNTTWTLSRDADIGLTFVGVNFYDGQGFMVRKDSGMSCE
;
A
#
# COMPACT_ATOMS: atom_id res chain seq x y z
N MET A 1 24.42 43.68 -34.61
CA MET A 1 23.16 43.56 -33.85
C MET A 1 22.28 42.38 -34.34
N TYR A 2 21.94 42.30 -35.64
CA TYR A 2 21.05 41.24 -36.20
C TYR A 2 21.54 39.79 -36.02
N LYS A 3 22.85 39.51 -36.06
CA LYS A 3 23.43 38.16 -35.84
C LYS A 3 23.29 37.68 -34.40
N TYR A 4 23.28 38.55 -33.42
CA TYR A 4 23.10 38.17 -32.00
C TYR A 4 21.63 37.87 -31.68
N ILE A 5 20.70 38.58 -32.31
CA ILE A 5 19.26 38.34 -32.13
C ILE A 5 18.88 36.95 -32.67
N LYS A 6 19.37 36.55 -33.87
CA LYS A 6 19.12 35.20 -34.42
C LYS A 6 19.70 34.07 -33.58
N ARG A 7 20.85 34.27 -32.94
CA ARG A 7 21.44 33.27 -32.03
C ARG A 7 20.67 33.16 -30.72
N LEU A 8 20.16 34.26 -30.19
CA LEU A 8 19.39 34.30 -28.97
C LEU A 8 18.02 33.64 -29.16
N THR A 9 17.33 33.87 -30.27
CA THR A 9 16.05 33.21 -30.59
C THR A 9 16.20 31.71 -30.83
N SER A 10 17.33 31.28 -31.45
CA SER A 10 17.63 29.85 -31.64
C SER A 10 17.92 29.15 -30.31
N LEU A 11 18.62 29.77 -29.36
CA LEU A 11 18.87 29.21 -28.04
C LEU A 11 17.56 29.07 -27.23
N LEU A 12 16.69 30.08 -27.26
CA LEU A 12 15.39 30.06 -26.59
C LEU A 12 14.47 28.97 -27.14
N ALA A 13 14.48 28.73 -28.47
CA ALA A 13 13.70 27.66 -29.09
C ALA A 13 14.17 26.25 -28.67
N VAL A 14 15.50 26.05 -28.58
CA VAL A 14 16.08 24.77 -28.14
C VAL A 14 15.76 24.49 -26.65
N PHE A 15 15.82 25.53 -25.81
CA PHE A 15 15.45 25.40 -24.39
C PHE A 15 13.95 25.11 -24.19
N GLY A 16 13.08 25.72 -25.00
CA GLY A 16 11.64 25.46 -24.97
C GLY A 16 11.27 24.03 -25.37
N VAL A 17 11.95 23.47 -26.37
CA VAL A 17 11.73 22.06 -26.79
C VAL A 17 12.24 21.08 -25.74
N LEU A 18 13.36 21.31 -25.08
CA LEU A 18 13.87 20.46 -24.00
C LEU A 18 12.94 20.46 -22.76
N PHE A 19 12.28 21.57 -22.45
CA PHE A 19 11.32 21.64 -21.34
C PHE A 19 10.00 20.94 -21.66
N ALA A 20 9.56 20.89 -22.91
CA ALA A 20 8.36 20.19 -23.34
C ALA A 20 8.52 18.66 -23.23
N PHE A 21 9.70 18.10 -23.52
CA PHE A 21 9.98 16.68 -23.36
C PHE A 21 10.11 16.22 -21.89
N ALA A 22 10.47 17.12 -20.97
CA ALA A 22 10.59 16.79 -19.54
C ALA A 22 9.22 16.58 -18.85
N SER A 23 8.15 17.13 -19.38
CA SER A 23 6.81 17.02 -18.78
C SER A 23 6.11 15.69 -19.10
N GLU A 24 6.45 14.99 -20.15
CA GLU A 24 5.84 13.70 -20.46
C GLU A 24 6.45 12.53 -19.68
N ALA A 25 7.68 12.67 -19.19
CA ALA A 25 8.39 11.62 -18.46
C ALA A 25 7.82 11.38 -17.03
N MET A 26 6.98 12.25 -16.50
CA MET A 26 6.40 12.15 -15.16
C MET A 26 4.95 11.63 -15.12
N ALA A 27 4.34 11.31 -16.23
CA ALA A 27 3.05 10.63 -16.23
C ALA A 27 3.26 9.15 -15.85
N ALA A 28 3.37 8.88 -14.55
CA ALA A 28 3.45 7.51 -14.02
C ALA A 28 2.32 6.67 -14.64
N LYS A 29 2.69 5.66 -15.40
CA LYS A 29 1.74 4.76 -16.07
C LYS A 29 0.80 4.18 -15.01
N LYS A 30 -0.46 4.62 -14.97
CA LYS A 30 -1.45 4.17 -13.97
C LYS A 30 -1.43 2.65 -13.87
N SER A 31 -1.19 2.11 -12.68
CA SER A 31 -1.12 0.66 -12.48
C SER A 31 -2.44 -0.01 -12.89
N LYS A 32 -2.36 -1.23 -13.38
CA LYS A 32 -3.55 -2.02 -13.76
C LYS A 32 -4.48 -2.22 -12.56
N THR A 33 -3.91 -2.46 -11.38
CA THR A 33 -4.67 -2.60 -10.11
C THR A 33 -5.45 -1.34 -9.79
N LEU A 34 -4.81 -0.17 -9.86
CA LEU A 34 -5.49 1.12 -9.60
C LEU A 34 -6.67 1.35 -10.54
N LYS A 35 -6.45 1.13 -11.85
CA LYS A 35 -7.54 1.26 -12.85
C LYS A 35 -8.70 0.31 -12.58
N ASN A 36 -8.40 -0.94 -12.22
CA ASN A 36 -9.41 -1.94 -11.91
C ASN A 36 -10.19 -1.59 -10.64
N THR A 37 -9.52 -1.11 -9.60
CA THR A 37 -10.13 -0.67 -8.34
C THR A 37 -11.05 0.53 -8.58
N GLN A 38 -10.58 1.52 -9.34
CA GLN A 38 -11.41 2.68 -9.72
C GLN A 38 -12.65 2.26 -10.54
N LYS A 39 -12.51 1.30 -11.47
CA LYS A 39 -13.63 0.77 -12.26
C LYS A 39 -14.63 -0.03 -11.41
N LYS A 40 -14.16 -0.80 -10.43
CA LYS A 40 -15.01 -1.56 -9.50
C LYS A 40 -15.76 -0.64 -8.51
N GLY A 41 -15.16 0.49 -8.16
CA GLY A 41 -15.72 1.45 -7.21
C GLY A 41 -15.51 1.10 -5.74
N PHE A 42 -14.69 0.10 -5.41
CA PHE A 42 -14.31 -0.26 -4.04
C PHE A 42 -12.93 -0.93 -3.99
N VAL A 43 -12.26 -0.82 -2.85
CA VAL A 43 -10.99 -1.49 -2.52
C VAL A 43 -11.29 -2.82 -1.84
N ARG A 44 -10.67 -3.90 -2.31
CA ARG A 44 -10.68 -5.19 -1.60
C ARG A 44 -9.47 -5.25 -0.69
N CYS A 45 -9.70 -5.28 0.61
CA CYS A 45 -8.66 -5.26 1.62
C CYS A 45 -8.64 -6.56 2.42
N GLY A 46 -7.51 -7.26 2.40
CA GLY A 46 -7.23 -8.40 3.26
C GLY A 46 -6.83 -7.93 4.66
N VAL A 47 -7.48 -8.47 5.68
CA VAL A 47 -7.24 -8.16 7.09
C VAL A 47 -7.09 -9.44 7.92
N SER A 48 -6.74 -9.35 9.20
CA SER A 48 -6.72 -10.51 10.10
C SER A 48 -8.14 -11.02 10.39
N GLN A 49 -8.24 -12.28 10.77
CA GLN A 49 -9.52 -12.92 11.12
C GLN A 49 -10.09 -12.50 12.49
N GLY A 50 -9.43 -11.59 13.18
CA GLY A 50 -9.79 -11.05 14.49
C GLY A 50 -8.53 -10.84 15.33
N LEU A 51 -8.06 -9.59 15.35
CA LEU A 51 -6.94 -9.15 16.17
C LEU A 51 -7.33 -7.82 16.79
N PRO A 52 -7.71 -7.79 18.08
CA PRO A 52 -8.14 -6.57 18.75
C PRO A 52 -7.13 -5.44 18.61
N GLY A 53 -7.59 -4.22 18.33
CA GLY A 53 -6.75 -3.04 18.05
C GLY A 53 -6.23 -2.94 16.62
N PHE A 54 -6.13 -4.04 15.87
CA PHE A 54 -5.62 -4.07 14.50
C PHE A 54 -6.72 -4.29 13.46
N SER A 55 -7.41 -5.44 13.53
CA SER A 55 -8.55 -5.73 12.68
C SER A 55 -9.50 -6.67 13.42
N ASN A 56 -10.63 -6.17 13.80
CA ASN A 56 -11.65 -6.92 14.50
C ASN A 56 -13.04 -6.49 14.02
N ALA A 57 -13.89 -7.48 13.72
CA ALA A 57 -15.30 -7.25 13.42
C ALA A 57 -16.13 -7.37 14.71
N ASP A 58 -17.07 -6.47 14.90
CA ASP A 58 -18.08 -6.59 15.95
C ASP A 58 -19.20 -7.58 15.55
N ALA A 59 -20.13 -7.81 16.46
CA ALA A 59 -21.27 -8.70 16.20
C ALA A 59 -22.20 -8.22 15.07
N SER A 60 -22.14 -6.94 14.72
CA SER A 60 -22.89 -6.31 13.62
C SER A 60 -22.11 -6.33 12.30
N GLY A 61 -20.88 -6.85 12.31
CA GLY A 61 -20.02 -6.92 11.13
C GLY A 61 -19.23 -5.63 10.85
N ASN A 62 -19.21 -4.66 11.77
CA ASN A 62 -18.41 -3.46 11.61
C ASN A 62 -16.96 -3.75 11.97
N TRP A 63 -16.06 -3.39 11.06
CA TRP A 63 -14.62 -3.58 11.23
C TRP A 63 -13.99 -2.37 11.90
N THR A 64 -13.07 -2.61 12.83
CA THR A 64 -12.31 -1.57 13.57
C THR A 64 -10.84 -1.96 13.74
N GLY A 65 -9.97 -0.97 13.88
CA GLY A 65 -8.55 -1.11 14.20
C GLY A 65 -7.63 -0.51 13.14
N VAL A 66 -6.34 -0.43 13.48
CA VAL A 66 -5.30 0.25 12.66
C VAL A 66 -5.23 -0.30 11.24
N ASP A 67 -5.26 -1.62 11.07
CA ASP A 67 -5.21 -2.26 9.74
C ASP A 67 -6.42 -1.88 8.88
N VAL A 68 -7.58 -1.78 9.51
CA VAL A 68 -8.85 -1.38 8.88
C VAL A 68 -8.82 0.08 8.46
N ASP A 69 -8.27 0.96 9.30
CA ASP A 69 -8.18 2.39 9.02
C ASP A 69 -7.20 2.70 7.90
N VAL A 70 -6.10 1.94 7.79
CA VAL A 70 -5.20 2.00 6.62
C VAL A 70 -5.96 1.69 5.34
N CYS A 71 -6.80 0.65 5.31
CA CYS A 71 -7.59 0.31 4.12
C CYS A 71 -8.61 1.40 3.77
N ARG A 72 -9.25 2.00 4.78
CA ARG A 72 -10.16 3.15 4.60
C ARG A 72 -9.43 4.37 4.05
N ALA A 73 -8.23 4.65 4.56
CA ALA A 73 -7.40 5.74 4.04
C ALA A 73 -7.03 5.54 2.56
N VAL A 74 -6.67 4.30 2.18
CA VAL A 74 -6.42 3.96 0.77
C VAL A 74 -7.68 4.14 -0.09
N ALA A 75 -8.85 3.73 0.39
CA ALA A 75 -10.10 3.92 -0.33
C ALA A 75 -10.45 5.41 -0.49
N ALA A 76 -10.27 6.21 0.55
CA ALA A 76 -10.44 7.66 0.48
C ALA A 76 -9.51 8.28 -0.56
N ALA A 77 -8.23 7.90 -0.59
CA ALA A 77 -7.26 8.43 -1.54
C ALA A 77 -7.53 8.02 -2.99
N VAL A 78 -7.99 6.77 -3.23
CA VAL A 78 -8.19 6.21 -4.57
C VAL A 78 -9.56 6.51 -5.16
N LEU A 79 -10.59 6.56 -4.31
CA LEU A 79 -12.01 6.64 -4.69
C LEU A 79 -12.73 7.87 -4.13
N GLY A 80 -12.05 8.68 -3.30
CA GLY A 80 -12.65 9.85 -2.65
C GLY A 80 -13.61 9.51 -1.50
N ASP A 81 -13.68 8.24 -1.06
CA ASP A 81 -14.64 7.78 -0.06
C ASP A 81 -14.07 6.62 0.76
N ALA A 82 -13.88 6.84 2.06
CA ALA A 82 -13.35 5.86 3.01
C ALA A 82 -14.26 4.63 3.23
N SER A 83 -15.55 4.76 2.93
CA SER A 83 -16.52 3.66 3.11
C SER A 83 -16.45 2.61 1.98
N LYS A 84 -15.79 2.94 0.86
CA LYS A 84 -15.67 2.06 -0.32
C LYS A 84 -14.60 0.99 -0.15
N VAL A 85 -14.69 0.23 0.91
CA VAL A 85 -13.80 -0.90 1.24
C VAL A 85 -14.63 -2.17 1.46
N LYS A 86 -14.14 -3.26 0.89
CA LYS A 86 -14.63 -4.61 1.22
C LYS A 86 -13.52 -5.35 1.95
N PHE A 87 -13.75 -5.70 3.21
CA PHE A 87 -12.81 -6.44 4.04
C PHE A 87 -12.93 -7.93 3.79
N THR A 88 -11.79 -8.61 3.68
CA THR A 88 -11.67 -10.07 3.56
C THR A 88 -10.80 -10.58 4.71
N PRO A 89 -11.36 -11.26 5.71
CA PRO A 89 -10.59 -11.87 6.77
C PRO A 89 -9.78 -13.05 6.24
N LEU A 90 -8.47 -13.04 6.44
CA LEU A 90 -7.53 -14.03 5.92
C LEU A 90 -6.67 -14.60 7.04
N SER A 91 -6.38 -15.89 6.97
CA SER A 91 -5.39 -16.54 7.84
C SER A 91 -3.96 -16.16 7.46
N ALA A 92 -3.00 -16.52 8.31
CA ALA A 92 -1.58 -16.34 8.02
C ALA A 92 -1.10 -17.14 6.79
N LYS A 93 -1.76 -18.23 6.45
CA LYS A 93 -1.42 -19.10 5.30
C LYS A 93 -2.00 -18.57 3.99
N GLU A 94 -3.21 -18.01 4.02
CA GLU A 94 -3.97 -17.62 2.83
C GLU A 94 -3.62 -16.22 2.31
N ARG A 95 -3.16 -15.34 3.19
CA ARG A 95 -2.99 -13.90 2.90
C ARG A 95 -2.15 -13.57 1.67
N PHE A 96 -1.05 -14.31 1.45
CA PHE A 96 -0.17 -14.06 0.31
C PHE A 96 -0.78 -14.60 -0.98
N THR A 97 -1.38 -15.77 -0.94
CA THR A 97 -2.08 -16.35 -2.09
C THR A 97 -3.25 -15.46 -2.54
N ALA A 98 -4.05 -14.95 -1.60
CA ALA A 98 -5.14 -14.03 -1.91
C ALA A 98 -4.65 -12.73 -2.57
N LEU A 99 -3.47 -12.22 -2.15
CA LEU A 99 -2.89 -11.02 -2.77
C LEU A 99 -2.31 -11.32 -4.16
N THR A 100 -1.55 -12.39 -4.33
CA THR A 100 -0.92 -12.75 -5.60
C THR A 100 -1.93 -13.22 -6.65
N SER A 101 -3.00 -13.88 -6.26
CA SER A 101 -4.11 -14.26 -7.16
C SER A 101 -4.98 -13.07 -7.58
N GLY A 102 -4.84 -11.93 -6.88
CA GLY A 102 -5.68 -10.76 -7.12
C GLY A 102 -7.09 -10.88 -6.54
N GLU A 103 -7.32 -11.75 -5.58
CA GLU A 103 -8.55 -11.82 -4.79
C GLU A 103 -8.73 -10.53 -3.97
N ILE A 104 -7.64 -10.00 -3.41
CA ILE A 104 -7.57 -8.71 -2.74
C ILE A 104 -6.67 -7.74 -3.51
N ASP A 105 -6.87 -6.44 -3.32
CA ASP A 105 -6.09 -5.39 -3.95
C ASP A 105 -4.94 -4.90 -3.05
N ILE A 106 -5.14 -4.97 -1.72
CA ILE A 106 -4.18 -4.61 -0.68
C ILE A 106 -4.31 -5.57 0.51
N LEU A 107 -3.22 -5.84 1.17
CA LEU A 107 -3.16 -6.58 2.42
C LEU A 107 -2.70 -5.64 3.53
N SER A 108 -3.53 -5.39 4.53
CA SER A 108 -3.20 -4.63 5.74
C SER A 108 -3.46 -5.49 6.95
N ARG A 109 -2.37 -6.02 7.53
CA ARG A 109 -2.42 -6.88 8.71
C ARG A 109 -1.02 -7.07 9.29
N ASN A 110 -0.93 -7.77 10.43
CA ASN A 110 0.32 -8.13 11.12
C ASN A 110 1.25 -9.00 10.23
N THR A 111 1.88 -8.36 9.25
CA THR A 111 2.77 -9.01 8.28
C THR A 111 4.14 -8.37 8.32
N THR A 112 5.13 -9.06 8.87
CA THR A 112 6.49 -8.57 8.96
C THR A 112 7.09 -8.37 7.56
N TRP A 113 7.67 -7.21 7.30
CA TRP A 113 8.44 -6.95 6.09
C TRP A 113 9.77 -7.68 6.16
N THR A 114 9.97 -8.65 5.32
CA THR A 114 11.22 -9.40 5.18
C THR A 114 11.68 -9.41 3.74
N LEU A 115 12.98 -9.54 3.52
CA LEU A 115 13.56 -9.59 2.18
C LEU A 115 12.94 -10.71 1.33
N SER A 116 12.77 -11.90 1.90
CA SER A 116 12.16 -13.03 1.17
C SER A 116 10.72 -12.77 0.75
N ARG A 117 9.92 -12.10 1.59
CA ARG A 117 8.54 -11.75 1.23
C ARG A 117 8.46 -10.68 0.15
N ASP A 118 9.38 -9.73 0.17
CA ASP A 118 9.43 -8.63 -0.80
C ASP A 118 10.00 -9.10 -2.14
N ALA A 119 11.10 -9.87 -2.13
CA ALA A 119 11.81 -10.29 -3.33
C ALA A 119 11.30 -11.59 -3.95
N ASP A 120 11.04 -12.65 -3.12
CA ASP A 120 10.81 -13.99 -3.66
C ASP A 120 9.34 -14.26 -4.01
N ILE A 121 8.39 -13.62 -3.28
CA ILE A 121 6.95 -13.88 -3.46
C ILE A 121 6.32 -12.94 -4.50
N GLY A 122 7.07 -11.94 -4.99
CA GLY A 122 6.57 -10.96 -5.95
C GLY A 122 5.55 -9.97 -5.34
N LEU A 123 5.66 -9.72 -4.04
CA LEU A 123 4.87 -8.72 -3.33
C LEU A 123 5.65 -7.40 -3.26
N THR A 124 4.95 -6.32 -3.03
CA THR A 124 5.55 -5.01 -2.76
C THR A 124 5.03 -4.48 -1.45
N PHE A 125 5.91 -4.29 -0.48
CA PHE A 125 5.59 -3.56 0.73
C PHE A 125 5.58 -2.06 0.45
N VAL A 126 4.52 -1.37 0.83
CA VAL A 126 4.32 0.05 0.54
C VAL A 126 4.45 0.94 1.77
N GLY A 127 4.52 0.35 2.95
CA GLY A 127 4.68 1.08 4.21
C GLY A 127 4.59 0.20 5.44
N VAL A 128 5.01 0.74 6.57
CA VAL A 128 4.90 0.14 7.89
C VAL A 128 3.83 0.92 8.65
N ASN A 129 2.78 0.25 9.09
CA ASN A 129 1.68 0.84 9.87
C ASN A 129 1.84 0.62 11.38
N PHE A 130 2.72 -0.30 11.79
CA PHE A 130 3.00 -0.60 13.19
C PHE A 130 4.41 -1.18 13.35
N TYR A 131 5.14 -0.74 14.37
CA TYR A 131 6.42 -1.33 14.78
C TYR A 131 6.17 -2.28 15.93
N ASP A 132 6.54 -3.54 15.74
CA ASP A 132 6.41 -4.62 16.71
C ASP A 132 7.78 -5.04 17.23
N GLY A 133 7.80 -5.84 18.29
CA GLY A 133 9.00 -6.38 18.92
C GLY A 133 8.92 -7.89 19.14
N GLN A 134 10.08 -8.52 19.22
CA GLN A 134 10.20 -9.92 19.59
C GLN A 134 10.26 -10.05 21.11
N GLY A 135 9.40 -10.90 21.66
CA GLY A 135 9.42 -11.25 23.08
C GLY A 135 9.60 -12.76 23.29
N PHE A 136 10.08 -13.14 24.44
CA PHE A 136 10.16 -14.54 24.86
C PHE A 136 9.09 -14.82 25.90
N MET A 137 8.35 -15.89 25.70
CA MET A 137 7.37 -16.38 26.66
C MET A 137 7.95 -17.61 27.33
N VAL A 138 8.02 -17.57 28.66
CA VAL A 138 8.49 -18.67 29.49
C VAL A 138 7.41 -19.08 30.49
N ARG A 139 7.48 -20.28 31.01
CA ARG A 139 6.59 -20.70 32.11
C ARG A 139 6.87 -19.86 33.36
N LYS A 140 5.81 -19.49 34.06
CA LYS A 140 5.91 -18.65 35.27
C LYS A 140 6.79 -19.27 36.36
N ASP A 141 6.83 -20.61 36.43
CA ASP A 141 7.62 -21.39 37.38
C ASP A 141 9.03 -21.74 36.89
N SER A 142 9.47 -21.22 35.75
CA SER A 142 10.78 -21.56 35.17
C SER A 142 11.98 -20.95 35.89
N GLY A 143 11.77 -19.96 36.78
CA GLY A 143 12.84 -19.22 37.44
C GLY A 143 13.65 -18.32 36.50
N MET A 144 13.27 -18.18 35.23
CA MET A 144 13.92 -17.27 34.28
C MET A 144 13.38 -15.85 34.47
N SER A 145 14.27 -14.88 34.60
CA SER A 145 13.97 -13.44 34.56
C SER A 145 14.56 -12.84 33.28
N CYS A 146 13.90 -11.81 32.76
CA CYS A 146 14.49 -10.96 31.72
C CYS A 146 15.29 -9.86 32.44
N GLU A 147 16.60 -9.93 32.39
CA GLU A 147 17.52 -8.84 32.74
C GLU A 147 17.91 -8.06 31.48
#